data_df277d4ccb8b58bfe5ed55f9f34cf271
#
_entry.id   df277d4ccb8b58bfe5ed55f9f34cf271
#
_cell.length_a   1.000
_cell.length_b   1.000
_cell.length_c   1.000
_cell.angle_alpha   90.00
_cell.angle_beta   90.00
_cell.angle_gamma   90.00
#
_symmetry.space_group_name_H-M   'P 1'
#
loop_
_entity.id
_entity.type
_entity.pdbx_description
1 polymer ?
#
loop_
_entity_poly.entity_id
_entity_poly.type
_entity_poly.pdbx_seq_one_letter_code
_entity_poly.pdbx_strand_id
1 'polypeptide(L)'
;GRGMYAYLTGAASWYMLTLITEVFGVKGSFGDLVIEPKLVKEQFDDNGNAGIHLEFAGNTFVIRYHNEEKKDYGAYQISEVAAMPELDIRMEGKKAVISKTSIEKSNGGCYTVNVILK
;
A
#
# COMPACT_ATOMS: atom_id res chain seq x y z
N GLY A 1 -1.23 19.58 -8.23
CA GLY A 1 -0.23 18.67 -7.97
C GLY A 1 -0.44 17.28 -8.52
N ARG A 2 0.66 16.67 -8.77
CA ARG A 2 0.66 15.28 -9.23
C ARG A 2 1.02 14.38 -8.07
N GLY A 3 0.15 13.46 -7.74
CA GLY A 3 0.46 12.45 -6.76
C GLY A 3 1.41 11.41 -7.31
N MET A 4 1.98 10.60 -6.44
CA MET A 4 2.85 9.52 -6.82
C MET A 4 2.01 8.27 -7.09
N TYR A 5 2.07 7.78 -8.32
CA TYR A 5 1.37 6.56 -8.75
C TYR A 5 2.38 5.68 -9.46
N ALA A 6 2.58 4.48 -8.95
CA ALA A 6 3.55 3.55 -9.49
C ALA A 6 2.88 2.28 -9.99
N TYR A 7 3.36 1.77 -11.12
CA TYR A 7 2.88 0.52 -11.71
C TYR A 7 4.06 -0.43 -11.85
N LEU A 8 3.95 -1.58 -11.22
CA LEU A 8 4.98 -2.59 -11.29
C LEU A 8 4.57 -3.72 -12.20
N THR A 9 5.37 -3.93 -13.22
CA THR A 9 5.26 -5.12 -14.05
C THR A 9 6.35 -6.10 -13.62
N GLY A 10 6.27 -7.35 -14.07
CA GLY A 10 7.09 -8.44 -13.58
C GLY A 10 8.61 -8.26 -13.60
N ALA A 11 9.13 -7.28 -14.32
CA ALA A 11 10.56 -6.99 -14.36
C ALA A 11 10.87 -5.69 -13.64
N ALA A 12 10.60 -5.64 -12.33
CA ALA A 12 10.83 -4.44 -11.53
C ALA A 12 12.31 -4.12 -11.43
N SER A 13 12.67 -2.87 -11.72
CA SER A 13 14.03 -2.39 -11.56
C SER A 13 14.35 -2.19 -10.08
N TRP A 14 15.64 -2.07 -9.80
CA TRP A 14 16.12 -1.77 -8.45
C TRP A 14 15.44 -0.52 -7.88
N TYR A 15 15.32 0.50 -8.73
CA TYR A 15 14.68 1.76 -8.37
C TYR A 15 13.22 1.56 -7.97
N MET A 16 12.49 0.74 -8.72
CA MET A 16 11.08 0.46 -8.42
C MET A 16 10.92 -0.28 -7.10
N LEU A 17 11.80 -1.23 -6.80
CA LEU A 17 11.79 -1.93 -5.52
C LEU A 17 12.01 -0.96 -4.36
N THR A 18 12.91 0.00 -4.53
CA THR A 18 13.17 1.04 -3.54
C THR A 18 11.92 1.90 -3.30
N LEU A 19 11.22 2.28 -4.37
CA LEU A 19 9.98 3.05 -4.25
C LEU A 19 8.93 2.29 -3.45
N ILE A 20 8.78 0.99 -3.73
CA ILE A 20 7.78 0.16 -3.02
C ILE A 20 8.07 0.14 -1.53
N THR A 21 9.31 -0.17 -1.16
CA THR A 21 9.66 -0.37 0.25
C THR A 21 9.88 0.93 1.01
N GLU A 22 10.53 1.91 0.38
CA GLU A 22 10.98 3.12 1.09
C GLU A 22 9.99 4.28 1.02
N VAL A 23 9.10 4.28 0.05
CA VAL A 23 8.13 5.36 -0.12
C VAL A 23 6.72 4.88 0.20
N PHE A 24 6.25 3.87 -0.55
CA PHE A 24 4.92 3.32 -0.31
C PHE A 24 4.87 2.42 0.92
N GLY A 25 6.03 1.95 1.37
CA GLY A 25 6.14 1.15 2.59
C GLY A 25 5.56 -0.26 2.46
N VAL A 26 5.56 -0.83 1.26
CA VAL A 26 4.99 -2.16 1.01
C VAL A 26 6.11 -3.19 0.92
N LYS A 27 5.98 -4.26 1.68
CA LYS A 27 6.94 -5.37 1.63
C LYS A 27 6.29 -6.68 2.04
N GLY A 28 6.90 -7.78 1.62
CA GLY A 28 6.51 -9.11 2.08
C GLY A 28 7.26 -9.47 3.35
N SER A 29 6.60 -10.14 4.27
CA SER A 29 7.21 -10.62 5.50
C SER A 29 6.62 -11.97 5.84
N PHE A 30 7.38 -13.03 5.62
CA PHE A 30 6.93 -14.42 5.86
C PHE A 30 5.62 -14.75 5.17
N GLY A 31 5.41 -14.18 3.96
CA GLY A 31 4.19 -14.38 3.19
C GLY A 31 3.09 -13.36 3.47
N ASP A 32 3.15 -12.62 4.54
CA ASP A 32 2.22 -11.53 4.82
C ASP A 32 2.59 -10.30 3.99
N LEU A 33 1.62 -9.48 3.65
CA LEU A 33 1.86 -8.20 2.98
C LEU A 33 1.79 -7.10 4.02
N VAL A 34 2.91 -6.40 4.21
CA VAL A 34 3.04 -5.35 5.22
C VAL A 34 3.00 -3.98 4.56
N ILE A 35 2.19 -3.08 5.08
CA ILE A 35 2.04 -1.71 4.57
C ILE A 35 2.35 -0.73 5.69
N GLU A 36 3.45 0.02 5.52
CA GLU A 36 3.87 1.05 6.45
C GLU A 36 4.27 2.29 5.64
N PRO A 37 3.28 3.14 5.26
CA PRO A 37 3.54 4.25 4.34
C PRO A 37 4.52 5.27 4.91
N LYS A 38 5.40 5.73 4.02
CA LYS A 38 6.41 6.75 4.34
C LYS A 38 6.34 7.93 3.38
N LEU A 39 5.20 8.07 2.70
CA LEU A 39 4.97 9.15 1.75
C LEU A 39 5.03 10.51 2.44
N VAL A 40 5.74 11.46 1.83
CA VAL A 40 5.74 12.84 2.28
C VAL A 40 4.61 13.59 1.58
N LYS A 41 4.20 14.74 2.11
CA LYS A 41 3.02 15.44 1.63
C LYS A 41 3.07 15.80 0.14
N GLU A 42 4.26 16.08 -0.40
CA GLU A 42 4.43 16.42 -1.82
C GLU A 42 4.20 15.25 -2.76
N GLN A 43 4.14 14.03 -2.23
CA GLN A 43 3.92 12.83 -3.02
C GLN A 43 2.44 12.49 -3.19
N PHE A 44 1.57 13.25 -2.55
CA PHE A 44 0.12 13.13 -2.74
C PHE A 44 -0.34 14.14 -3.78
N ASP A 45 -1.42 13.81 -4.50
CA ASP A 45 -2.00 14.75 -5.46
C ASP A 45 -2.80 15.83 -4.74
N ASP A 46 -3.46 16.72 -5.49
CA ASP A 46 -4.22 17.83 -4.92
C ASP A 46 -5.37 17.36 -4.03
N ASN A 47 -5.85 16.14 -4.24
CA ASN A 47 -6.92 15.56 -3.44
C ASN A 47 -6.40 14.70 -2.27
N GLY A 48 -5.08 14.67 -2.10
CA GLY A 48 -4.45 13.91 -1.04
C GLY A 48 -4.34 12.41 -1.34
N ASN A 49 -4.31 12.03 -2.61
CA ASN A 49 -4.24 10.63 -3.02
C ASN A 49 -2.88 10.25 -3.62
N ALA A 50 -2.50 9.02 -3.40
CA ALA A 50 -1.35 8.39 -4.06
C ALA A 50 -1.68 6.90 -4.21
N GLY A 51 -0.95 6.18 -5.01
CA GLY A 51 -1.26 4.77 -5.21
C GLY A 51 -0.14 3.97 -5.85
N ILE A 52 -0.25 2.66 -5.69
CA ILE A 52 0.70 1.73 -6.28
C ILE A 52 -0.03 0.48 -6.77
N HIS A 53 0.37 0.01 -7.95
CA HIS A 53 -0.04 -1.25 -8.55
C HIS A 53 1.10 -2.23 -8.44
N LEU A 54 0.88 -3.38 -7.83
CA LEU A 54 1.95 -4.40 -7.74
C LEU A 54 1.36 -5.80 -7.72
N GLU A 55 2.20 -6.78 -7.97
CA GLU A 55 1.84 -8.18 -7.85
C GLU A 55 2.52 -8.76 -6.61
N PHE A 56 1.77 -9.56 -5.87
CA PHE A 56 2.27 -10.22 -4.68
C PHE A 56 1.55 -11.56 -4.51
N ALA A 57 2.33 -12.62 -4.33
CA ALA A 57 1.79 -13.98 -4.11
C ALA A 57 0.79 -14.40 -5.18
N GLY A 58 1.04 -14.06 -6.44
CA GLY A 58 0.21 -14.44 -7.57
C GLY A 58 -1.07 -13.60 -7.73
N ASN A 59 -1.21 -12.55 -6.96
CA ASN A 59 -2.37 -11.65 -7.01
C ASN A 59 -1.95 -10.24 -7.36
N THR A 60 -2.86 -9.47 -7.95
CA THR A 60 -2.63 -8.06 -8.23
C THR A 60 -3.20 -7.23 -7.08
N PHE A 61 -2.39 -6.32 -6.57
CA PHE A 61 -2.81 -5.39 -5.52
C PHE A 61 -2.76 -3.97 -6.05
N VAL A 62 -3.87 -3.26 -5.88
CA VAL A 62 -3.94 -1.82 -6.13
C VAL A 62 -4.09 -1.20 -4.75
N ILE A 63 -3.05 -0.53 -4.27
CA ILE A 63 -3.06 0.08 -2.95
C ILE A 63 -3.20 1.58 -3.13
N ARG A 64 -4.24 2.15 -2.52
CA ARG A 64 -4.57 3.57 -2.61
C ARG A 64 -4.43 4.20 -1.24
N TYR A 65 -3.65 5.26 -1.17
CA TYR A 65 -3.41 6.00 0.06
C TYR A 65 -4.20 7.30 0.00
N HIS A 66 -5.00 7.55 1.05
CA HIS A 66 -5.86 8.72 1.13
C HIS A 66 -5.43 9.57 2.32
N ASN A 67 -4.90 10.75 2.05
CA ASN A 67 -4.40 11.70 3.02
C ASN A 67 -5.08 13.04 2.76
N GLU A 68 -6.35 13.12 3.11
CA GLU A 68 -7.20 14.27 2.78
C GLU A 68 -6.63 15.61 3.26
N GLU A 69 -6.02 15.61 4.43
CA GLU A 69 -5.45 16.83 5.01
C GLU A 69 -4.03 17.11 4.53
N LYS A 70 -3.48 16.27 3.68
CA LYS A 70 -2.13 16.37 3.11
C LYS A 70 -1.06 16.57 4.19
N LYS A 71 -1.12 15.75 5.20
CA LYS A 71 -0.13 15.75 6.26
C LYS A 71 1.18 15.14 5.77
N ASP A 72 2.27 15.58 6.34
CA ASP A 72 3.59 15.07 6.00
C ASP A 72 3.86 13.74 6.71
N TYR A 73 4.85 13.02 6.24
CA TYR A 73 5.31 11.80 6.91
C TYR A 73 5.70 12.12 8.35
N GLY A 74 5.20 11.32 9.26
CA GLY A 74 5.39 11.56 10.69
C GLY A 74 4.25 12.30 11.35
N ALA A 75 3.42 13.00 10.56
CA ALA A 75 2.26 13.72 11.08
C ALA A 75 0.95 12.95 10.89
N TYR A 76 0.94 11.94 10.04
CA TYR A 76 -0.22 11.09 9.84
C TYR A 76 0.00 9.69 10.41
N GLN A 77 -1.10 8.98 10.60
CA GLN A 77 -1.08 7.56 10.99
C GLN A 77 -2.12 6.84 10.14
N ILE A 78 -1.98 5.53 10.01
CA ILE A 78 -3.02 4.74 9.38
C ILE A 78 -4.24 4.74 10.31
N SER A 79 -5.34 5.29 9.81
CA SER A 79 -6.59 5.32 10.54
C SER A 79 -7.43 4.08 10.24
N GLU A 80 -7.42 3.64 8.99
CA GLU A 80 -8.23 2.52 8.55
C GLU A 80 -7.61 1.90 7.31
N VAL A 81 -7.72 0.58 7.18
CA VAL A 81 -7.34 -0.14 5.98
C VAL A 81 -8.49 -1.07 5.61
N ALA A 82 -8.94 -0.99 4.38
CA ALA A 82 -10.01 -1.84 3.87
C ALA A 82 -9.62 -2.43 2.53
N ALA A 83 -9.89 -3.70 2.33
CA ALA A 83 -9.61 -4.39 1.07
C ALA A 83 -10.89 -4.87 0.42
N MET A 84 -10.92 -4.85 -0.90
CA MET A 84 -12.04 -5.36 -1.69
C MET A 84 -11.49 -6.21 -2.84
N PRO A 85 -11.77 -7.50 -2.93
CA PRO A 85 -12.47 -8.33 -1.93
C PRO A 85 -11.82 -8.28 -0.56
N GLU A 86 -12.61 -8.61 0.46
CA GLU A 86 -12.17 -8.51 1.84
C GLU A 86 -11.00 -9.43 2.17
N LEU A 87 -10.03 -8.91 2.90
CA LEU A 87 -8.88 -9.65 3.38
C LEU A 87 -8.75 -9.48 4.88
N ASP A 88 -8.06 -10.41 5.51
CA ASP A 88 -7.80 -10.35 6.94
C ASP A 88 -6.63 -9.41 7.21
N ILE A 89 -6.92 -8.28 7.81
CA ILE A 89 -5.96 -7.21 8.05
C ILE A 89 -5.87 -6.91 9.54
N ARG A 90 -4.65 -6.86 10.07
CA ARG A 90 -4.43 -6.45 11.45
C ARG A 90 -3.49 -5.26 11.51
N MET A 91 -3.66 -4.44 12.54
CA MET A 91 -2.76 -3.31 12.78
C MET A 91 -1.70 -3.72 13.79
N GLU A 92 -0.45 -3.44 13.47
CA GLU A 92 0.70 -3.68 14.36
C GLU A 92 1.50 -2.38 14.46
N GLY A 93 1.19 -1.58 15.50
CA GLY A 93 1.84 -0.29 15.66
C GLY A 93 1.47 0.65 14.52
N LYS A 94 2.46 1.09 13.75
CA LYS A 94 2.27 2.04 12.65
C LYS A 94 2.05 1.38 11.30
N LYS A 95 1.93 0.06 11.28
CA LYS A 95 1.80 -0.68 10.02
C LYS A 95 0.56 -1.55 10.00
N ALA A 96 0.08 -1.82 8.79
CA ALA A 96 -1.00 -2.77 8.55
C ALA A 96 -0.41 -4.05 7.98
N VAL A 97 -0.91 -5.19 8.45
CA VAL A 97 -0.44 -6.50 7.99
C VAL A 97 -1.61 -7.27 7.41
N ILE A 98 -1.50 -7.62 6.13
CA ILE A 98 -2.49 -8.44 5.45
C ILE A 98 -2.02 -9.88 5.54
N SER A 99 -2.85 -10.72 6.13
CA SER A 99 -2.51 -12.10 6.46
C SER A 99 -2.24 -12.95 5.21
N LYS A 100 -1.12 -13.67 5.22
CA LYS A 100 -0.77 -14.67 4.22
C LYS A 100 -1.93 -15.64 3.97
N THR A 101 -2.57 -16.09 5.04
CA THR A 101 -3.66 -17.06 4.96
C THR A 101 -4.83 -16.54 4.13
N SER A 102 -5.21 -15.27 4.31
CA SER A 102 -6.32 -14.69 3.54
C SER A 102 -5.92 -14.47 2.07
N ILE A 103 -4.66 -14.12 1.81
CA ILE A 103 -4.15 -13.95 0.45
C ILE A 103 -4.12 -15.28 -0.29
N GLU A 104 -3.66 -16.33 0.37
CA GLU A 104 -3.56 -17.66 -0.23
C GLU A 104 -4.90 -18.29 -0.60
N LYS A 105 -5.98 -17.87 0.04
CA LYS A 105 -7.33 -18.38 -0.26
C LYS A 105 -7.86 -17.87 -1.59
N SER A 106 -7.23 -16.86 -2.17
CA SER A 106 -7.64 -16.34 -3.46
C SER A 106 -6.78 -16.95 -4.57
N ASN A 107 -7.39 -17.20 -5.72
CA ASN A 107 -6.71 -17.79 -6.86
C ASN A 107 -6.53 -16.74 -7.96
N GLY A 108 -5.40 -16.04 -7.95
CA GLY A 108 -5.08 -15.07 -8.99
C GLY A 108 -6.03 -13.88 -9.02
N GLY A 109 -6.45 -13.40 -7.86
CA GLY A 109 -7.40 -12.31 -7.77
C GLY A 109 -6.76 -10.94 -7.91
N CYS A 110 -7.63 -9.94 -8.00
CA CYS A 110 -7.23 -8.54 -7.98
C CYS A 110 -7.87 -7.89 -6.75
N TYR A 111 -7.05 -7.25 -5.93
CA TYR A 111 -7.49 -6.61 -4.70
C TYR A 111 -7.25 -5.12 -4.75
N THR A 112 -8.24 -4.35 -4.32
CA THR A 112 -8.05 -2.91 -4.07
C THR A 112 -7.97 -2.72 -2.57
N VAL A 113 -6.89 -2.11 -2.11
CA VAL A 113 -6.66 -1.83 -0.70
C VAL A 113 -6.66 -0.32 -0.51
N ASN A 114 -7.56 0.18 0.31
CA ASN A 114 -7.64 1.60 0.62
C ASN A 114 -7.05 1.84 2.01
N VAL A 115 -6.04 2.70 2.07
CA VAL A 115 -5.32 3.05 3.30
C VAL A 115 -5.66 4.50 3.62
N ILE A 116 -6.37 4.71 4.71
CA ILE A 116 -6.79 6.05 5.15
C ILE A 116 -5.78 6.57 6.16
N LEU A 117 -5.19 7.72 5.84
CA LEU A 117 -4.18 8.37 6.67
C LEU A 117 -4.77 9.62 7.32
N LYS A 118 -4.59 9.74 8.62
CA LYS A 118 -5.11 10.91 9.37
C LYS A 118 -4.12 11.44 10.39
#